data_2df2cee9f54f8b08becb6bdffe242313
#
_entry.id   2df2cee9f54f8b08becb6bdffe242313
#
_cell.length_a   1.000
_cell.length_b   1.000
_cell.length_c   1.000
_cell.angle_alpha   90.00
_cell.angle_beta   90.00
_cell.angle_gamma   90.00
#
_symmetry.space_group_name_H-M   'P 1'
#
loop_
_entity.id
_entity.type
_entity.pdbx_description
1 polymer ?
#
loop_
_entity_poly.entity_id
_entity_poly.type
_entity_poly.pdbx_seq_one_letter_code
_entity_poly.pdbx_strand_id
1 'polypeptide(L)'
;LISKKALATYGQNGGLRKGEKIAVSLLLYPLLLESSNDGAEAIAEHFDRETFLEKMNKTAEKLELKKTKFEDPSGLSEKNVSTVSDMFKLAGYIFREKKDIFDITTQRKYATTRHNWFSNNQFLLTNGYLGGKSGYTNEALQTVVSLFSMPLSETGTRNVGIALLHSKDRQKDVKNLLQY
;
A
#
# COMPACT_ATOMS: atom_id res chain seq x y z
N LEU A 1 14.23 1.65 16.50
CA LEU A 1 14.60 3.08 16.59
C LEU A 1 14.50 3.72 15.21
N ILE A 2 13.87 4.91 15.13
CA ILE A 2 13.82 5.68 13.89
C ILE A 2 15.15 6.37 13.63
N SER A 3 15.77 6.06 12.50
CA SER A 3 17.08 6.58 12.11
C SER A 3 16.97 7.95 11.42
N LYS A 4 18.10 8.64 11.32
CA LYS A 4 18.22 9.86 10.50
C LYS A 4 18.09 9.56 9.01
N LYS A 5 18.52 8.38 8.59
CA LYS A 5 18.47 7.93 7.20
C LYS A 5 17.02 7.68 6.76
N ALA A 6 16.24 6.94 7.56
CA ALA A 6 14.83 6.74 7.29
C ALA A 6 14.07 8.07 7.15
N LEU A 7 14.30 9.02 8.08
CA LEU A 7 13.68 10.36 8.04
C LEU A 7 14.12 11.23 6.86
N ALA A 8 15.25 10.93 6.23
CA ALA A 8 15.72 11.64 5.05
C ALA A 8 15.06 11.16 3.75
N THR A 9 14.22 10.11 3.80
CA THR A 9 13.47 9.64 2.65
C THR A 9 12.47 10.71 2.22
N TYR A 10 12.55 11.13 0.96
CA TYR A 10 11.72 12.22 0.46
C TYR A 10 10.25 11.81 0.24
N GLY A 11 9.38 12.81 0.06
CA GLY A 11 7.97 12.63 -0.22
C GLY A 11 7.11 12.53 1.04
N GLN A 12 6.13 11.64 1.04
CA GLN A 12 5.22 11.49 2.17
C GLN A 12 5.93 10.93 3.40
N ASN A 13 5.66 11.51 4.57
CA ASN A 13 6.24 11.08 5.83
C ASN A 13 5.16 10.85 6.90
N GLY A 14 5.47 10.03 7.89
CA GLY A 14 4.55 9.64 8.98
C GLY A 14 4.69 10.49 10.23
N GLY A 15 5.34 11.66 10.17
CA GLY A 15 5.58 12.50 11.34
C GLY A 15 6.45 11.84 12.41
N LEU A 16 7.30 10.88 12.00
CA LEU A 16 8.21 10.16 12.90
C LEU A 16 9.35 11.05 13.39
N ARG A 17 9.95 10.70 14.54
CA ARG A 17 11.00 11.51 15.15
C ARG A 17 12.31 10.72 15.27
N LYS A 18 13.44 11.39 15.07
CA LYS A 18 14.76 10.79 15.24
C LYS A 18 14.92 10.17 16.64
N GLY A 19 15.37 8.92 16.68
CA GLY A 19 15.60 8.17 17.92
C GLY A 19 14.32 7.70 18.61
N GLU A 20 13.17 7.89 17.99
CA GLU A 20 11.92 7.39 18.53
C GLU A 20 11.90 5.87 18.56
N LYS A 21 11.45 5.30 19.69
CA LYS A 21 11.15 3.87 19.83
C LYS A 21 9.68 3.65 19.50
N ILE A 22 9.42 2.98 18.42
CA ILE A 22 8.08 2.63 17.96
C ILE A 22 8.05 1.16 17.54
N ALA A 23 6.96 0.48 17.82
CA ALA A 23 6.78 -0.91 17.40
C ALA A 23 6.60 -0.99 15.87
N VAL A 24 7.16 -2.03 15.25
CA VAL A 24 7.03 -2.25 13.79
C VAL A 24 5.56 -2.34 13.38
N SER A 25 4.71 -2.99 14.17
CA SER A 25 3.28 -3.07 13.94
C SER A 25 2.59 -1.71 13.91
N LEU A 26 3.06 -0.74 14.69
CA LEU A 26 2.53 0.63 14.66
C LEU A 26 2.98 1.39 13.41
N LEU A 27 4.15 1.09 12.84
CA LEU A 27 4.62 1.71 11.60
C LEU A 27 3.77 1.33 10.39
N LEU A 28 2.98 0.25 10.47
CA LEU A 28 2.03 -0.10 9.42
C LEU A 28 0.93 0.97 9.24
N TYR A 29 0.58 1.71 10.28
CA TYR A 29 -0.46 2.75 10.19
C TYR A 29 -0.01 3.95 9.35
N PRO A 30 1.11 4.65 9.63
CA PRO A 30 1.54 5.73 8.74
C PRO A 30 1.89 5.21 7.33
N LEU A 31 2.46 4.01 7.21
CA LEU A 31 2.75 3.37 5.93
C LEU A 31 1.48 3.20 5.07
N LEU A 32 0.41 2.68 5.64
CA LEU A 32 -0.80 2.31 4.91
C LEU A 32 -1.81 3.45 4.81
N LEU A 33 -1.92 4.31 5.83
CA LEU A 33 -2.86 5.44 5.84
C LEU A 33 -2.31 6.66 5.11
N GLU A 34 -1.08 7.07 5.41
CA GLU A 34 -0.46 8.29 4.87
C GLU A 34 0.54 8.03 3.75
N SER A 35 0.83 6.75 3.44
CA SER A 35 1.85 6.37 2.46
C SER A 35 3.27 6.82 2.87
N SER A 36 3.59 6.70 4.16
CA SER A 36 4.84 7.15 4.77
C SER A 36 6.06 6.42 4.20
N ASN A 37 6.91 7.15 3.50
CA ASN A 37 8.14 6.62 2.91
C ASN A 37 9.22 6.41 3.98
N ASP A 38 9.30 7.31 4.96
CA ASP A 38 10.17 7.19 6.12
C ASP A 38 9.77 5.98 7.00
N GLY A 39 8.48 5.69 7.12
CA GLY A 39 7.98 4.48 7.77
C GLY A 39 8.39 3.20 7.05
N ALA A 40 8.33 3.18 5.72
CA ALA A 40 8.79 2.04 4.92
C ALA A 40 10.29 1.78 5.09
N GLU A 41 11.12 2.82 5.00
CA GLU A 41 12.57 2.71 5.21
C GLU A 41 12.89 2.31 6.66
N ALA A 42 12.18 2.84 7.66
CA ALA A 42 12.39 2.47 9.06
C ALA A 42 12.08 0.98 9.32
N ILE A 43 11.06 0.43 8.68
CA ILE A 43 10.77 -1.02 8.73
C ILE A 43 11.90 -1.81 8.07
N ALA A 44 12.33 -1.41 6.88
CA ALA A 44 13.40 -2.08 6.16
C ALA A 44 14.71 -2.07 6.94
N GLU A 45 15.11 -0.93 7.52
CA GLU A 45 16.31 -0.81 8.36
C GLU A 45 16.24 -1.71 9.62
N HIS A 46 15.06 -1.88 10.21
CA HIS A 46 14.89 -2.73 11.39
C HIS A 46 15.24 -4.21 11.11
N PHE A 47 14.97 -4.68 9.90
CA PHE A 47 15.23 -6.07 9.48
C PHE A 47 16.50 -6.23 8.63
N ASP A 48 17.39 -5.22 8.65
CA ASP A 48 18.44 -5.06 7.66
C ASP A 48 17.87 -4.83 6.24
N ARG A 49 18.14 -3.63 5.71
CA ARG A 49 17.49 -3.14 4.48
C ARG A 49 17.68 -4.06 3.27
N GLU A 50 18.88 -4.63 3.11
CA GLU A 50 19.17 -5.52 1.98
C GLU A 50 18.43 -6.85 2.16
N THR A 51 18.51 -7.44 3.34
CA THR A 51 17.76 -8.64 3.70
C THR A 51 16.25 -8.44 3.57
N PHE A 52 15.75 -7.25 3.91
CA PHE A 52 14.33 -6.92 3.76
C PHE A 52 13.90 -6.90 2.29
N LEU A 53 14.67 -6.24 1.41
CA LEU A 53 14.42 -6.21 -0.03
C LEU A 53 14.51 -7.59 -0.68
N GLU A 54 15.49 -8.40 -0.27
CA GLU A 54 15.55 -9.80 -0.70
C GLU A 54 14.28 -10.56 -0.33
N LYS A 55 13.77 -10.37 0.91
CA LYS A 55 12.52 -11.01 1.36
C LYS A 55 11.31 -10.52 0.58
N MET A 56 11.25 -9.22 0.22
CA MET A 56 10.19 -8.70 -0.64
C MET A 56 10.21 -9.42 -2.01
N ASN A 57 11.36 -9.52 -2.66
CA ASN A 57 11.50 -10.18 -3.94
C ASN A 57 11.27 -11.70 -3.86
N LYS A 58 11.78 -12.38 -2.84
CA LYS A 58 11.48 -13.80 -2.59
C LYS A 58 9.99 -14.05 -2.36
N THR A 59 9.28 -13.09 -1.75
CA THR A 59 7.82 -13.18 -1.59
C THR A 59 7.13 -13.02 -2.94
N ALA A 60 7.59 -12.09 -3.79
CA ALA A 60 7.07 -11.95 -5.14
C ALA A 60 7.26 -13.25 -5.96
N GLU A 61 8.42 -13.88 -5.88
CA GLU A 61 8.69 -15.19 -6.51
C GLU A 61 7.74 -16.29 -6.01
N LYS A 62 7.58 -16.42 -4.68
CA LYS A 62 6.67 -17.41 -4.08
C LYS A 62 5.21 -17.22 -4.49
N LEU A 63 4.80 -15.99 -4.73
CA LEU A 63 3.46 -15.66 -5.22
C LEU A 63 3.36 -15.71 -6.76
N GLU A 64 4.41 -16.15 -7.44
CA GLU A 64 4.50 -16.20 -8.90
C GLU A 64 4.21 -14.84 -9.58
N LEU A 65 4.72 -13.76 -8.99
CA LEU A 65 4.66 -12.42 -9.56
C LEU A 65 5.82 -12.26 -10.55
N LYS A 66 5.71 -12.89 -11.72
CA LYS A 66 6.82 -13.13 -12.66
C LYS A 66 7.44 -11.87 -13.28
N LYS A 67 6.72 -10.75 -13.22
CA LYS A 67 7.14 -9.47 -13.77
C LYS A 67 7.23 -8.37 -12.70
N THR A 68 7.41 -8.78 -11.44
CA THR A 68 7.52 -7.86 -10.31
C THR A 68 8.94 -7.91 -9.75
N LYS A 69 9.53 -6.72 -9.58
CA LYS A 69 10.81 -6.53 -8.90
C LYS A 69 10.75 -5.29 -8.01
N PHE A 70 11.25 -5.42 -6.80
CA PHE A 70 11.37 -4.33 -5.83
C PHE A 70 12.82 -3.94 -5.64
N GLU A 71 13.13 -2.65 -5.74
CA GLU A 71 14.46 -2.05 -5.54
C GLU A 71 14.53 -1.17 -4.29
N ASP A 72 13.36 -0.77 -3.77
CA ASP A 72 13.26 -0.06 -2.50
C ASP A 72 11.95 -0.42 -1.78
N PRO A 73 11.86 -0.17 -0.45
CA PRO A 73 10.69 -0.53 0.33
C PRO A 73 9.53 0.47 0.22
N SER A 74 9.77 1.68 -0.29
CA SER A 74 8.80 2.78 -0.32
C SER A 74 8.06 2.91 -1.66
N GLY A 75 8.61 2.35 -2.73
CA GLY A 75 8.05 2.47 -4.07
C GLY A 75 8.49 3.73 -4.81
N LEU A 76 9.54 4.42 -4.36
CA LEU A 76 10.04 5.65 -4.96
C LEU A 76 10.96 5.41 -6.16
N SER A 77 11.66 4.28 -6.18
CA SER A 77 12.58 3.96 -7.28
C SER A 77 11.81 3.62 -8.55
N GLU A 78 12.21 4.23 -9.67
CA GLU A 78 11.72 3.88 -11.02
C GLU A 78 12.04 2.44 -11.43
N LYS A 79 12.97 1.79 -10.71
CA LYS A 79 13.36 0.39 -10.92
C LYS A 79 12.40 -0.59 -10.24
N ASN A 80 11.45 -0.11 -9.43
CA ASN A 80 10.33 -0.92 -8.99
C ASN A 80 9.42 -1.16 -10.20
N VAL A 81 9.26 -2.39 -10.60
CA VAL A 81 8.45 -2.76 -11.77
C VAL A 81 7.45 -3.84 -11.42
N SER A 82 6.30 -3.78 -12.05
CA SER A 82 5.26 -4.80 -11.93
C SER A 82 4.30 -4.78 -13.11
N THR A 83 3.28 -5.61 -13.05
CA THR A 83 2.14 -5.64 -13.97
C THR A 83 0.82 -5.60 -13.20
N VAL A 84 -0.24 -5.21 -13.89
CA VAL A 84 -1.61 -5.27 -13.35
C VAL A 84 -1.96 -6.67 -12.85
N SER A 85 -1.60 -7.70 -13.62
CA SER A 85 -1.83 -9.11 -13.26
C SER A 85 -1.11 -9.50 -11.96
N ASP A 86 0.17 -9.12 -11.81
CA ASP A 86 0.95 -9.44 -10.62
C ASP A 86 0.42 -8.69 -9.39
N MET A 87 0.08 -7.41 -9.54
CA MET A 87 -0.50 -6.62 -8.46
C MET A 87 -1.88 -7.15 -8.05
N PHE A 88 -2.68 -7.63 -8.99
CA PHE A 88 -3.95 -8.28 -8.69
C PHE A 88 -3.77 -9.58 -7.90
N LYS A 89 -2.78 -10.42 -8.27
CA LYS A 89 -2.43 -11.63 -7.52
C LYS A 89 -1.98 -11.30 -6.09
N LEU A 90 -1.11 -10.28 -5.94
CA LEU A 90 -0.66 -9.82 -4.64
C LEU A 90 -1.83 -9.35 -3.75
N ALA A 91 -2.73 -8.55 -4.32
CA ALA A 91 -3.93 -8.09 -3.60
C ALA A 91 -4.82 -9.26 -3.17
N GLY A 92 -5.02 -10.23 -4.05
CA GLY A 92 -5.77 -11.45 -3.73
C GLY A 92 -5.13 -12.28 -2.61
N TYR A 93 -3.80 -12.38 -2.59
CA TYR A 93 -3.08 -13.01 -1.49
C TYR A 93 -3.26 -12.25 -0.17
N ILE A 94 -3.06 -10.92 -0.18
CA ILE A 94 -3.23 -10.09 1.02
C ILE A 94 -4.66 -10.22 1.55
N PHE A 95 -5.66 -10.17 0.69
CA PHE A 95 -7.07 -10.27 1.08
C PHE A 95 -7.42 -11.60 1.76
N ARG A 96 -6.85 -12.71 1.28
CA ARG A 96 -7.12 -14.04 1.85
C ARG A 96 -6.28 -14.35 3.09
N GLU A 97 -4.99 -13.99 3.06
CA GLU A 97 -4.00 -14.51 4.03
C GLU A 97 -3.49 -13.43 5.01
N LYS A 98 -3.72 -12.15 4.71
CA LYS A 98 -3.20 -10.99 5.46
C LYS A 98 -4.24 -9.88 5.54
N LYS A 99 -5.47 -10.26 5.83
CA LYS A 99 -6.61 -9.35 5.81
C LYS A 99 -6.43 -8.11 6.69
N ASP A 100 -5.74 -8.24 7.82
CA ASP A 100 -5.38 -7.16 8.73
C ASP A 100 -4.65 -5.99 8.04
N ILE A 101 -3.90 -6.23 6.97
CA ILE A 101 -3.30 -5.17 6.15
C ILE A 101 -4.38 -4.32 5.49
N PHE A 102 -5.39 -4.95 4.87
CA PHE A 102 -6.49 -4.21 4.26
C PHE A 102 -7.40 -3.57 5.31
N ASP A 103 -7.60 -4.22 6.45
CA ASP A 103 -8.40 -3.65 7.54
C ASP A 103 -7.81 -2.32 8.06
N ILE A 104 -6.48 -2.16 8.06
CA ILE A 104 -5.85 -0.86 8.34
C ILE A 104 -6.23 0.16 7.26
N THR A 105 -6.21 -0.22 5.98
CA THR A 105 -6.47 0.72 4.87
C THR A 105 -7.92 1.19 4.78
N THR A 106 -8.85 0.56 5.51
CA THR A 106 -10.25 1.00 5.62
C THR A 106 -10.49 2.00 6.76
N GLN A 107 -9.49 2.25 7.59
CA GLN A 107 -9.61 3.19 8.70
C GLN A 107 -9.44 4.64 8.22
N ARG A 108 -10.24 5.55 8.77
CA ARG A 108 -10.11 7.00 8.52
C ARG A 108 -8.90 7.59 9.21
N LYS A 109 -8.59 7.09 10.40
CA LYS A 109 -7.47 7.56 11.24
C LYS A 109 -7.06 6.47 12.22
N TYR A 110 -5.83 6.59 12.68
CA TYR A 110 -5.34 5.88 13.85
C TYR A 110 -4.59 6.87 14.75
N ALA A 111 -4.85 6.84 16.06
CA ALA A 111 -4.26 7.75 17.03
C ALA A 111 -3.52 6.97 18.11
N THR A 112 -2.38 7.50 18.51
CA THR A 112 -1.61 7.08 19.69
C THR A 112 -1.45 8.29 20.62
N THR A 113 -0.77 8.14 21.73
CA THR A 113 -0.40 9.27 22.61
C THR A 113 0.55 10.28 21.96
N ARG A 114 1.23 9.89 20.86
CA ARG A 114 2.28 10.71 20.21
C ARG A 114 2.01 11.05 18.76
N HIS A 115 1.17 10.28 18.08
CA HIS A 115 0.91 10.39 16.64
C HIS A 115 -0.58 10.32 16.35
N ASN A 116 -0.97 11.04 15.32
CA ASN A 116 -2.28 10.93 14.68
C ASN A 116 -2.05 10.76 13.19
N TRP A 117 -2.42 9.61 12.64
CA TRP A 117 -2.30 9.30 11.23
C TRP A 117 -3.68 9.27 10.58
N PHE A 118 -3.80 9.90 9.43
CA PHE A 118 -5.07 10.05 8.71
C PHE A 118 -4.97 9.40 7.33
N SER A 119 -6.04 8.75 6.92
CA SER A 119 -6.08 8.16 5.60
C SER A 119 -6.11 9.22 4.51
N ASN A 120 -5.17 9.12 3.56
CA ASN A 120 -5.14 9.89 2.33
C ASN A 120 -5.82 9.14 1.15
N ASN A 121 -6.51 8.04 1.46
CA ASN A 121 -7.12 7.18 0.46
C ASN A 121 -8.40 7.80 -0.11
N GLN A 122 -8.40 8.08 -1.40
CA GLN A 122 -9.52 8.68 -2.14
C GLN A 122 -10.75 7.76 -2.24
N PHE A 123 -10.58 6.44 -2.05
CA PHE A 123 -11.65 5.46 -2.20
C PHE A 123 -12.31 5.05 -0.87
N LEU A 124 -11.83 5.59 0.25
CA LEU A 124 -12.27 5.22 1.59
C LEU A 124 -13.80 5.34 1.78
N LEU A 125 -14.43 6.28 1.11
CA LEU A 125 -15.87 6.53 1.17
C LEU A 125 -16.66 5.91 0.01
N THR A 126 -15.98 5.17 -0.87
CA THR A 126 -16.65 4.46 -1.96
C THR A 126 -17.43 3.28 -1.39
N ASN A 127 -18.69 3.16 -1.80
CA ASN A 127 -19.54 2.07 -1.32
C ASN A 127 -18.90 0.70 -1.64
N GLY A 128 -18.91 -0.18 -0.65
CA GLY A 128 -18.33 -1.51 -0.76
C GLY A 128 -16.81 -1.58 -0.70
N TYR A 129 -16.09 -0.48 -0.41
CA TYR A 129 -14.63 -0.51 -0.30
C TYR A 129 -14.15 -1.47 0.79
N LEU A 130 -13.29 -2.42 0.42
CA LEU A 130 -12.76 -3.48 1.29
C LEU A 130 -11.28 -3.29 1.64
N GLY A 131 -10.61 -2.33 1.03
CA GLY A 131 -9.21 -2.04 1.26
C GLY A 131 -8.41 -1.86 -0.04
N GLY A 132 -7.19 -1.37 0.10
CA GLY A 132 -6.29 -1.17 -1.02
C GLY A 132 -5.20 -0.15 -0.74
N LYS A 133 -4.35 0.08 -1.74
CA LYS A 133 -3.26 1.05 -1.69
C LYS A 133 -3.10 1.77 -3.01
N SER A 134 -2.89 3.07 -2.94
CA SER A 134 -2.55 3.90 -4.09
C SER A 134 -1.10 4.37 -4.02
N GLY A 135 -0.54 4.73 -5.17
CA GLY A 135 0.78 5.31 -5.30
C GLY A 135 0.81 6.41 -6.37
N TYR A 136 1.89 7.18 -6.35
CA TYR A 136 2.21 8.16 -7.38
C TYR A 136 3.71 8.43 -7.40
N THR A 137 4.30 8.40 -8.58
CA THR A 137 5.56 9.05 -8.93
C THR A 137 5.41 9.69 -10.30
N ASN A 138 6.34 10.54 -10.70
CA ASN A 138 6.28 11.16 -12.03
C ASN A 138 6.37 10.10 -13.15
N GLU A 139 7.16 9.06 -12.95
CA GLU A 139 7.40 7.99 -13.92
C GLU A 139 6.23 7.00 -13.96
N ALA A 140 5.72 6.61 -12.79
CA ALA A 140 4.63 5.64 -12.69
C ALA A 140 3.24 6.27 -12.90
N LEU A 141 3.12 7.59 -12.80
CA LEU A 141 1.85 8.29 -12.69
C LEU A 141 1.02 7.75 -11.53
N GLN A 142 -0.30 7.81 -11.62
CA GLN A 142 -1.18 7.33 -10.58
C GLN A 142 -1.36 5.82 -10.68
N THR A 143 -1.18 5.12 -9.55
CA THR A 143 -1.39 3.69 -9.44
C THR A 143 -2.38 3.39 -8.32
N VAL A 144 -3.11 2.29 -8.42
CA VAL A 144 -3.98 1.79 -7.35
C VAL A 144 -4.21 0.30 -7.48
N VAL A 145 -4.27 -0.36 -6.32
CA VAL A 145 -4.83 -1.69 -6.18
C VAL A 145 -5.86 -1.63 -5.06
N SER A 146 -7.11 -1.95 -5.36
CA SER A 146 -8.23 -1.86 -4.41
C SER A 146 -9.23 -2.98 -4.61
N LEU A 147 -9.90 -3.37 -3.51
CA LEU A 147 -10.97 -4.35 -3.51
C LEU A 147 -12.28 -3.70 -3.08
N PHE A 148 -13.36 -4.17 -3.68
CA PHE A 148 -14.72 -3.72 -3.41
C PHE A 148 -15.68 -4.90 -3.32
N SER A 149 -16.65 -4.82 -2.42
CA SER A 149 -17.81 -5.70 -2.40
C SER A 149 -18.91 -5.07 -3.24
N MET A 150 -19.24 -5.70 -4.35
CA MET A 150 -20.22 -5.19 -5.30
C MET A 150 -21.49 -6.05 -5.26
N PRO A 151 -22.69 -5.45 -5.37
CA PRO A 151 -23.92 -6.22 -5.45
C PRO A 151 -23.89 -7.13 -6.69
N LEU A 152 -24.40 -8.34 -6.52
CA LEU A 152 -24.59 -9.32 -7.59
C LEU A 152 -26.09 -9.61 -7.68
N SER A 153 -26.83 -8.83 -8.48
CA SER A 153 -28.30 -8.91 -8.53
C SER A 153 -28.98 -8.72 -7.17
N GLU A 154 -30.20 -9.21 -7.00
CA GLU A 154 -31.00 -8.99 -5.78
C GLU A 154 -30.56 -9.82 -4.55
N THR A 155 -29.69 -10.82 -4.72
CA THR A 155 -29.49 -11.86 -3.70
C THR A 155 -28.05 -12.04 -3.20
N GLY A 156 -27.12 -11.17 -3.55
CA GLY A 156 -25.75 -11.39 -3.09
C GLY A 156 -24.76 -10.30 -3.42
N THR A 157 -23.52 -10.51 -2.99
CA THR A 157 -22.38 -9.64 -3.29
C THR A 157 -21.22 -10.48 -3.83
N ARG A 158 -20.38 -9.86 -4.63
CA ARG A 158 -19.08 -10.41 -5.05
C ARG A 158 -17.95 -9.44 -4.73
N ASN A 159 -16.79 -9.97 -4.45
CA ASN A 159 -15.60 -9.16 -4.29
C ASN A 159 -14.96 -8.93 -5.66
N VAL A 160 -14.73 -7.67 -5.98
CA VAL A 160 -14.11 -7.21 -7.23
C VAL A 160 -12.79 -6.54 -6.89
N GLY A 161 -11.71 -6.97 -7.54
CA GLY A 161 -10.42 -6.31 -7.44
C GLY A 161 -10.20 -5.40 -8.64
N ILE A 162 -9.65 -4.22 -8.39
CA ILE A 162 -9.23 -3.26 -9.42
C ILE A 162 -7.74 -2.99 -9.23
N ALA A 163 -6.96 -3.16 -10.30
CA ALA A 163 -5.56 -2.77 -10.34
C ALA A 163 -5.34 -1.86 -11.55
N LEU A 164 -4.82 -0.67 -11.30
CA LEU A 164 -4.46 0.31 -12.33
C LEU A 164 -3.00 0.70 -12.16
N LEU A 165 -2.27 0.71 -13.26
CA LEU A 165 -0.93 1.24 -13.37
C LEU A 165 -0.91 2.31 -14.44
N HIS A 166 -0.11 3.38 -14.21
CA HIS A 166 0.12 4.47 -15.17
C HIS A 166 -1.16 5.22 -15.57
N SER A 167 -2.10 5.40 -14.62
CA SER A 167 -3.32 6.17 -14.85
C SER A 167 -3.05 7.68 -14.74
N LYS A 168 -3.68 8.46 -15.59
CA LYS A 168 -3.69 9.93 -15.48
C LYS A 168 -4.72 10.43 -14.46
N ASP A 169 -5.79 9.66 -14.25
CA ASP A 169 -6.86 9.95 -13.30
C ASP A 169 -7.44 8.64 -12.75
N ARG A 170 -6.76 8.07 -11.74
CA ARG A 170 -7.17 6.80 -11.14
C ARG A 170 -8.56 6.85 -10.51
N GLN A 171 -8.99 8.04 -10.04
CA GLN A 171 -10.30 8.18 -9.42
C GLN A 171 -11.42 8.00 -10.44
N LYS A 172 -11.28 8.66 -11.58
CA LYS A 172 -12.19 8.50 -12.71
C LYS A 172 -12.17 7.08 -13.26
N ASP A 173 -10.97 6.51 -13.45
CA ASP A 173 -10.80 5.17 -14.02
C ASP A 173 -11.40 4.10 -13.12
N VAL A 174 -11.16 4.14 -11.80
CA VAL A 174 -11.79 3.22 -10.83
C VAL A 174 -13.31 3.37 -10.84
N LYS A 175 -13.82 4.62 -10.85
CA LYS A 175 -15.27 4.85 -10.91
C LYS A 175 -15.90 4.25 -12.16
N ASN A 176 -15.27 4.43 -13.29
CA ASN A 176 -15.76 3.84 -14.57
C ASN A 176 -15.78 2.30 -14.50
N LEU A 177 -14.73 1.67 -13.97
CA LEU A 177 -14.66 0.22 -13.81
C LEU A 177 -15.69 -0.35 -12.84
N LEU A 178 -16.07 0.40 -11.80
CA LEU A 178 -17.10 -0.03 -10.84
C LEU A 178 -18.53 0.09 -11.41
N GLN A 179 -18.72 0.83 -12.50
CA GLN A 179 -20.00 0.99 -13.18
C GLN A 179 -20.22 -0.04 -14.31
N TYR A 180 -19.17 -0.81 -14.66
CA TYR A 180 -19.18 -1.83 -15.70
C TYR A 180 -19.67 -3.18 -15.18
#